data_f5a0fbb28e057579e631306b89aeeaea
#
_entry.id   f5a0fbb28e057579e631306b89aeeaea
#
_cell.length_a   1.000
_cell.length_b   1.000
_cell.length_c   1.000
_cell.angle_alpha   90.00
_cell.angle_beta   90.00
_cell.angle_gamma   90.00
#
_symmetry.space_group_name_H-M   'P 1'
#
loop_
_entity.id
_entity.type
_entity.pdbx_description
1 polymer ?
#
loop_
_entity_poly.entity_id
_entity_poly.type
_entity_poly.pdbx_seq_one_letter_code
_entity_poly.pdbx_strand_id
1 'polypeptide(L)'
;MGESFQKLNLTNAYLFAAAMQDEEICRNVLEIALNKRISRVKAHVEQVLFLDSEFKSVRFDVYASDEEEVSYDVEMQNDDTKNLPKRCRYYQAELDVTSLRPGEDYQQLKPGYIIFICSFDPFGKGRCQYVFEEYCKEADIPLGDETQKIFFNTNGTDTENVTPELLHLFEYLKQSTEEVAVRHQDEKILKIHERVKYLKRDRKLEAGYMTMEEYIYQEAERRAKLMAESMAESMAASRVAQNILALLEDLGTLPDQTKERIAKEQNEDVLSAWLKLAARADSIEEFQSKM
;
A
#
# COMPACT_ATOMS: atom_id res chain seq x y z
N MET A 1 -21.48 6.65 2.68
CA MET A 1 -21.14 8.04 2.31
C MET A 1 -19.78 8.34 2.91
N GLY A 2 -18.79 8.70 2.09
CA GLY A 2 -17.47 9.11 2.54
C GLY A 2 -17.53 10.36 3.43
N GLU A 3 -16.43 10.66 4.10
CA GLU A 3 -16.30 11.87 4.91
C GLU A 3 -16.33 13.10 3.98
N SER A 4 -16.98 14.20 4.44
CA SER A 4 -17.02 15.45 3.67
C SER A 4 -15.59 15.97 3.46
N PHE A 5 -15.24 16.36 2.23
CA PHE A 5 -13.92 16.89 1.87
C PHE A 5 -13.41 17.98 2.82
N GLN A 6 -14.29 18.88 3.28
CA GLN A 6 -13.95 19.94 4.22
C GLN A 6 -13.53 19.45 5.62
N LYS A 7 -13.94 18.22 5.99
CA LYS A 7 -13.63 17.62 7.30
C LYS A 7 -12.39 16.72 7.27
N LEU A 8 -11.85 16.42 6.08
CA LEU A 8 -10.68 15.57 5.95
C LEU A 8 -9.50 16.12 6.76
N ASN A 9 -8.77 15.20 7.38
CA ASN A 9 -7.47 15.50 7.96
C ASN A 9 -6.35 15.28 6.93
N LEU A 10 -5.18 15.82 7.18
CA LEU A 10 -4.05 15.69 6.26
C LEU A 10 -3.49 14.25 6.21
N THR A 11 -3.98 13.33 7.04
CA THR A 11 -3.80 11.88 6.86
C THR A 11 -4.56 11.32 5.65
N ASN A 12 -5.53 12.05 5.08
CA ASN A 12 -6.15 11.63 3.83
C ASN A 12 -5.14 11.77 2.68
N ALA A 13 -4.84 10.68 1.99
CA ALA A 13 -3.79 10.62 0.96
C ALA A 13 -4.04 11.60 -0.21
N TYR A 14 -5.30 11.79 -0.62
CA TYR A 14 -5.65 12.73 -1.67
C TYR A 14 -5.37 14.19 -1.27
N LEU A 15 -5.79 14.59 -0.06
CA LEU A 15 -5.54 15.93 0.46
C LEU A 15 -4.04 16.15 0.73
N PHE A 16 -3.33 15.15 1.23
CA PHE A 16 -1.89 15.17 1.44
C PHE A 16 -1.14 15.39 0.13
N ALA A 17 -1.42 14.58 -0.89
CA ALA A 17 -0.82 14.74 -2.21
C ALA A 17 -1.08 16.13 -2.80
N ALA A 18 -2.31 16.65 -2.67
CA ALA A 18 -2.64 17.99 -3.11
C ALA A 18 -1.90 19.09 -2.35
N ALA A 19 -1.66 18.93 -1.04
CA ALA A 19 -0.87 19.86 -0.24
C ALA A 19 0.60 19.83 -0.65
N MET A 20 1.15 18.65 -0.88
CA MET A 20 2.55 18.43 -1.26
C MET A 20 2.89 18.90 -2.68
N GLN A 21 1.91 19.23 -3.53
CA GLN A 21 2.16 19.91 -4.82
C GLN A 21 2.76 21.32 -4.66
N ASP A 22 2.55 21.93 -3.52
CA ASP A 22 3.16 23.22 -3.20
C ASP A 22 4.61 22.98 -2.74
N GLU A 23 5.57 23.53 -3.47
CA GLU A 23 7.00 23.32 -3.23
C GLU A 23 7.44 23.78 -1.83
N GLU A 24 6.83 24.84 -1.27
CA GLU A 24 7.11 25.30 0.09
C GLU A 24 6.59 24.31 1.13
N ILE A 25 5.38 23.79 0.93
CA ILE A 25 4.78 22.83 1.85
C ILE A 25 5.52 21.50 1.79
N CYS A 26 5.85 21.00 0.58
CA CYS A 26 6.65 19.81 0.39
C CYS A 26 8.00 19.94 1.13
N ARG A 27 8.71 21.04 0.93
CA ARG A 27 9.94 21.34 1.64
C ARG A 27 9.76 21.33 3.16
N ASN A 28 8.73 22.01 3.68
CA ASN A 28 8.48 22.08 5.12
C ASN A 28 8.23 20.70 5.73
N VAL A 29 7.46 19.84 5.05
CA VAL A 29 7.22 18.47 5.49
C VAL A 29 8.51 17.65 5.47
N LEU A 30 9.30 17.72 4.38
CA LEU A 30 10.58 17.01 4.27
C LEU A 30 11.59 17.48 5.30
N GLU A 31 11.72 18.81 5.53
CA GLU A 31 12.63 19.35 6.55
C GLU A 31 12.27 18.90 7.96
N ILE A 32 10.96 18.83 8.30
CA ILE A 32 10.49 18.31 9.58
C ILE A 32 10.79 16.81 9.68
N ALA A 33 10.43 16.05 8.65
CA ALA A 33 10.56 14.59 8.63
C ALA A 33 12.02 14.14 8.72
N LEU A 34 12.92 14.80 8.01
CA LEU A 34 14.33 14.41 7.92
C LEU A 34 15.24 15.17 8.91
N ASN A 35 14.68 16.13 9.65
CA ASN A 35 15.42 17.02 10.57
C ASN A 35 16.68 17.63 9.89
N LYS A 36 16.53 18.07 8.64
CA LYS A 36 17.59 18.70 7.87
C LYS A 36 17.05 19.90 7.09
N ARG A 37 17.90 20.88 6.81
CA ARG A 37 17.54 22.00 5.92
C ARG A 37 17.60 21.54 4.46
N ILE A 38 16.59 21.95 3.69
CA ILE A 38 16.50 21.73 2.25
C ILE A 38 16.31 23.09 1.60
N SER A 39 17.22 23.48 0.69
CA SER A 39 17.24 24.83 0.12
C SER A 39 16.05 25.06 -0.79
N ARG A 40 15.76 24.11 -1.69
CA ARG A 40 14.66 24.17 -2.64
C ARG A 40 14.19 22.76 -2.99
N VAL A 41 12.90 22.61 -3.21
CA VAL A 41 12.29 21.34 -3.63
C VAL A 41 11.48 21.60 -4.88
N LYS A 42 11.58 20.69 -5.84
CA LYS A 42 10.62 20.56 -6.95
C LYS A 42 9.75 19.37 -6.66
N ALA A 43 8.45 19.59 -6.48
CA ALA A 43 7.49 18.55 -6.24
C ALA A 43 6.81 18.13 -7.55
N HIS A 44 6.82 16.85 -7.84
CA HIS A 44 6.10 16.23 -8.94
C HIS A 44 5.08 15.27 -8.33
N VAL A 45 3.81 15.63 -8.35
CA VAL A 45 2.75 14.73 -7.92
C VAL A 45 2.23 14.00 -9.14
N GLU A 46 2.57 12.75 -9.26
CA GLU A 46 1.90 11.87 -10.21
C GLU A 46 0.54 11.46 -9.65
N GLN A 47 -0.50 12.20 -10.04
CA GLN A 47 -1.87 11.70 -9.91
C GLN A 47 -2.09 10.66 -10.99
N VAL A 48 -1.53 9.48 -10.79
CA VAL A 48 -1.77 8.39 -11.71
C VAL A 48 -3.05 7.70 -11.27
N LEU A 49 -4.17 8.19 -11.80
CA LEU A 49 -5.40 7.41 -11.89
C LEU A 49 -5.15 6.32 -12.95
N PHE A 50 -4.47 5.24 -12.59
CA PHE A 50 -4.44 4.06 -13.44
C PHE A 50 -5.82 3.41 -13.43
N LEU A 51 -6.57 3.69 -14.50
CA LEU A 51 -7.82 3.03 -14.84
C LEU A 51 -7.60 1.64 -15.46
N ASP A 52 -6.44 1.04 -15.28
CA ASP A 52 -6.19 -0.29 -15.82
C ASP A 52 -6.51 -1.37 -14.80
N SER A 53 -7.32 -2.34 -15.23
CA SER A 53 -7.85 -3.45 -14.45
C SER A 53 -6.78 -4.40 -13.89
N GLU A 54 -5.52 -4.30 -14.32
CA GLU A 54 -4.40 -5.13 -13.88
C GLU A 54 -3.53 -4.46 -12.80
N PHE A 55 -3.59 -3.14 -12.61
CA PHE A 55 -2.78 -2.41 -11.63
C PHE A 55 -3.60 -1.89 -10.44
N LYS A 56 -3.28 -2.41 -9.30
CA LYS A 56 -4.07 -2.49 -8.05
C LYS A 56 -4.12 -1.24 -7.18
N SER A 57 -3.99 0.01 -7.64
CA SER A 57 -4.23 1.14 -6.71
C SER A 57 -4.19 2.52 -7.37
N VAL A 58 -5.00 3.41 -6.82
CA VAL A 58 -4.81 4.86 -6.95
C VAL A 58 -3.52 5.19 -6.18
N ARG A 59 -2.50 5.66 -6.86
CA ARG A 59 -1.24 6.11 -6.26
C ARG A 59 -1.33 7.62 -6.03
N PHE A 60 -1.01 8.05 -4.83
CA PHE A 60 -0.80 9.45 -4.47
C PHE A 60 0.63 9.64 -3.96
N ASP A 61 1.58 9.13 -4.73
CA ASP A 61 2.99 9.27 -4.40
C ASP A 61 3.42 10.72 -4.71
N VAL A 62 4.14 11.33 -3.81
CA VAL A 62 4.76 12.63 -4.02
C VAL A 62 6.23 12.40 -4.29
N TYR A 63 6.60 12.50 -5.56
CA TYR A 63 7.99 12.52 -5.95
C TYR A 63 8.52 13.96 -5.85
N ALA A 64 9.63 14.15 -5.18
CA ALA A 64 10.29 15.43 -5.06
C ALA A 64 11.80 15.30 -5.27
N SER A 65 12.44 16.36 -5.77
CA SER A 65 13.90 16.46 -5.82
C SER A 65 14.37 17.82 -5.33
N ASP A 66 15.53 17.89 -4.69
CA ASP A 66 16.12 19.13 -4.26
C ASP A 66 17.22 19.65 -5.24
N GLU A 67 17.91 20.75 -4.86
CA GLU A 67 18.97 21.33 -5.69
C GLU A 67 20.23 20.45 -5.79
N GLU A 68 20.41 19.50 -4.88
CA GLU A 68 21.50 18.52 -4.89
C GLU A 68 21.08 17.25 -5.66
N GLU A 69 19.93 17.29 -6.32
CA GLU A 69 19.31 16.19 -7.06
C GLU A 69 18.97 14.97 -6.18
N VAL A 70 18.89 15.13 -4.85
CA VAL A 70 18.40 14.11 -3.93
C VAL A 70 16.94 13.83 -4.24
N SER A 71 16.59 12.55 -4.35
CA SER A 71 15.23 12.11 -4.69
C SER A 71 14.45 11.69 -3.44
N TYR A 72 13.21 12.13 -3.35
CA TYR A 72 12.30 11.82 -2.26
C TYR A 72 11.00 11.26 -2.83
N ASP A 73 10.60 10.10 -2.34
CA ASP A 73 9.26 9.54 -2.56
C ASP A 73 8.54 9.53 -1.21
N VAL A 74 7.42 10.27 -1.11
CA VAL A 74 6.69 10.46 0.15
C VAL A 74 5.25 10.00 0.00
N GLU A 75 4.85 9.04 0.82
CA GLU A 75 3.52 8.45 0.77
C GLU A 75 2.82 8.50 2.14
N MET A 76 1.55 8.94 2.13
CA MET A 76 0.65 8.82 3.28
C MET A 76 -0.05 7.47 3.25
N GLN A 77 0.15 6.64 4.27
CA GLN A 77 -0.36 5.27 4.34
C GLN A 77 -1.28 5.06 5.54
N ASN A 78 -2.56 4.83 5.28
CA ASN A 78 -3.56 4.62 6.33
C ASN A 78 -3.89 3.16 6.59
N ASP A 79 -3.75 2.30 5.58
CA ASP A 79 -4.09 0.89 5.67
C ASP A 79 -2.84 0.01 5.77
N ASP A 80 -2.82 -0.90 6.73
CA ASP A 80 -1.73 -1.86 6.87
C ASP A 80 -1.90 -3.03 5.89
N THR A 81 -1.38 -2.84 4.69
CA THR A 81 -1.43 -3.84 3.60
C THR A 81 -0.39 -4.97 3.76
N LYS A 82 0.44 -4.94 4.81
CA LYS A 82 1.52 -5.91 5.11
C LYS A 82 2.56 -6.07 4.00
N ASN A 83 2.63 -5.15 3.05
CA ASN A 83 3.53 -5.22 1.88
C ASN A 83 4.52 -4.04 1.77
N LEU A 84 4.50 -3.10 2.70
CA LEU A 84 5.31 -1.88 2.66
C LEU A 84 6.81 -2.14 2.42
N PRO A 85 7.48 -3.14 3.06
CA PRO A 85 8.89 -3.40 2.79
C PRO A 85 9.17 -3.80 1.33
N LYS A 86 8.24 -4.51 0.68
CA LYS A 86 8.39 -4.88 -0.74
C LYS A 86 8.07 -3.71 -1.67
N ARG A 87 7.07 -2.89 -1.33
CA ARG A 87 6.75 -1.64 -2.05
C ARG A 87 7.93 -0.69 -2.01
N CYS A 88 8.51 -0.47 -0.85
CA CYS A 88 9.70 0.34 -0.64
C CYS A 88 10.86 -0.05 -1.58
N ARG A 89 11.15 -1.36 -1.70
CA ARG A 89 12.15 -1.86 -2.64
C ARG A 89 11.77 -1.59 -4.11
N TYR A 90 10.50 -1.73 -4.45
CA TYR A 90 10.00 -1.48 -5.81
C TYR A 90 10.11 0.01 -6.17
N TYR A 91 9.72 0.90 -5.27
CA TYR A 91 9.79 2.35 -5.46
C TYR A 91 11.22 2.84 -5.57
N GLN A 92 12.14 2.32 -4.77
CA GLN A 92 13.57 2.64 -4.92
C GLN A 92 14.08 2.28 -6.32
N ALA A 93 13.75 1.09 -6.81
CA ALA A 93 14.16 0.68 -8.16
C ALA A 93 13.54 1.58 -9.26
N GLU A 94 12.32 2.05 -9.07
CA GLU A 94 11.63 2.96 -9.99
C GLU A 94 12.31 4.36 -10.01
N LEU A 95 12.69 4.89 -8.85
CA LEU A 95 13.48 6.11 -8.73
C LEU A 95 14.82 5.99 -9.46
N ASP A 96 15.55 4.91 -9.22
CA ASP A 96 16.89 4.70 -9.78
C ASP A 96 16.84 4.57 -11.31
N VAL A 97 15.89 3.79 -11.84
CA VAL A 97 15.72 3.60 -13.29
C VAL A 97 15.32 4.90 -14.00
N THR A 98 14.54 5.76 -13.33
CA THR A 98 14.11 7.03 -13.93
C THR A 98 15.16 8.13 -13.82
N SER A 99 16.08 8.04 -12.87
CA SER A 99 17.12 9.04 -12.64
C SER A 99 18.39 8.84 -13.51
N LEU A 100 18.66 7.61 -13.96
CA LEU A 100 19.86 7.27 -14.74
C LEU A 100 19.50 7.01 -16.21
N ARG A 101 20.20 7.67 -17.15
CA ARG A 101 20.00 7.44 -18.58
C ARG A 101 20.81 6.24 -19.09
N PRO A 102 20.39 5.59 -20.18
CA PRO A 102 21.15 4.50 -20.77
C PRO A 102 22.59 4.93 -21.12
N GLY A 103 23.58 4.23 -20.56
CA GLY A 103 25.01 4.48 -20.80
C GLY A 103 25.67 5.43 -19.81
N GLU A 104 24.93 6.01 -18.87
CA GLU A 104 25.52 6.78 -17.75
C GLU A 104 26.14 5.85 -16.71
N ASP A 105 27.15 6.37 -15.98
CA ASP A 105 27.80 5.63 -14.90
C ASP A 105 26.91 5.56 -13.67
N TYR A 106 26.85 4.41 -13.00
CA TYR A 106 26.10 4.22 -11.76
C TYR A 106 26.54 5.15 -10.61
N GLN A 107 27.77 5.68 -10.66
CA GLN A 107 28.27 6.71 -9.73
C GLN A 107 27.48 8.04 -9.83
N GLN A 108 26.65 8.21 -10.84
CA GLN A 108 25.80 9.39 -11.01
C GLN A 108 24.44 9.24 -10.30
N LEU A 109 24.09 8.05 -9.82
CA LEU A 109 22.93 7.88 -8.96
C LEU A 109 23.05 8.80 -7.75
N LYS A 110 21.96 9.44 -7.42
CA LYS A 110 21.85 10.40 -6.31
C LYS A 110 21.22 9.74 -5.09
N PRO A 111 21.45 10.29 -3.89
CA PRO A 111 20.78 9.80 -2.69
C PRO A 111 19.26 9.70 -2.87
N GLY A 112 18.66 8.62 -2.39
CA GLY A 112 17.23 8.34 -2.53
C GLY A 112 16.56 8.03 -1.20
N TYR A 113 15.44 8.69 -0.95
CA TYR A 113 14.63 8.49 0.27
C TYR A 113 13.24 8.00 -0.08
N ILE A 114 12.87 6.82 0.44
CA ILE A 114 11.49 6.33 0.38
C ILE A 114 10.87 6.53 1.76
N ILE A 115 9.86 7.38 1.84
CA ILE A 115 9.27 7.85 3.10
C ILE A 115 7.80 7.46 3.16
N PHE A 116 7.45 6.59 4.10
CA PHE A 116 6.06 6.27 4.42
C PHE A 116 5.64 6.96 5.71
N ILE A 117 4.58 7.73 5.68
CA ILE A 117 3.94 8.30 6.87
C ILE A 117 2.71 7.45 7.17
N CYS A 118 2.78 6.63 8.23
CA CYS A 118 1.75 5.65 8.56
C CYS A 118 0.86 6.12 9.71
N SER A 119 -0.46 5.94 9.60
CA SER A 119 -1.40 6.11 10.70
C SER A 119 -1.48 4.88 11.63
N PHE A 120 -0.60 3.91 11.46
CA PHE A 120 -0.46 2.68 12.23
C PHE A 120 1.03 2.35 12.43
N ASP A 121 1.33 1.40 13.33
CA ASP A 121 2.71 0.92 13.52
C ASP A 121 3.04 -0.21 12.53
N PRO A 122 3.84 0.05 11.48
CA PRO A 122 4.12 -0.94 10.44
C PRO A 122 4.97 -2.13 10.93
N PHE A 123 5.68 -2.00 12.07
CA PHE A 123 6.59 -3.01 12.59
C PHE A 123 6.26 -3.49 14.01
N GLY A 124 5.24 -2.90 14.66
CA GLY A 124 4.75 -3.33 15.97
C GLY A 124 5.75 -3.13 17.11
N LYS A 125 6.63 -2.12 17.04
CA LYS A 125 7.64 -1.82 18.08
C LYS A 125 7.38 -0.50 18.81
N GLY A 126 6.27 0.19 18.51
CA GLY A 126 5.87 1.42 19.17
C GLY A 126 6.72 2.65 18.84
N ARG A 127 7.67 2.56 17.91
CA ARG A 127 8.52 3.70 17.57
C ARG A 127 7.81 4.72 16.70
N CYS A 128 8.16 5.98 16.88
CA CYS A 128 7.72 7.08 16.03
C CYS A 128 8.38 7.06 14.65
N GLN A 129 9.60 6.55 14.58
CA GLN A 129 10.40 6.49 13.36
C GLN A 129 11.17 5.17 13.26
N TYR A 130 11.21 4.61 12.05
CA TYR A 130 12.05 3.48 11.66
C TYR A 130 12.85 3.89 10.43
N VAL A 131 14.17 3.79 10.51
CA VAL A 131 15.09 4.06 9.40
C VAL A 131 15.80 2.77 9.04
N PHE A 132 15.76 2.41 7.77
CA PHE A 132 16.44 1.24 7.24
C PHE A 132 17.47 1.66 6.19
N GLU A 133 18.67 1.10 6.34
CA GLU A 133 19.79 1.22 5.44
C GLU A 133 20.37 -0.18 5.15
N GLU A 134 21.04 -0.35 4.04
CA GLU A 134 21.70 -1.60 3.72
C GLU A 134 23.01 -1.73 4.53
N TYR A 135 23.18 -2.90 5.16
CA TYR A 135 24.23 -3.10 6.14
C TYR A 135 24.85 -4.50 6.05
N CYS A 136 26.19 -4.57 6.06
CA CYS A 136 26.94 -5.83 6.11
C CYS A 136 27.09 -6.28 7.57
N LYS A 137 26.40 -7.35 7.95
CA LYS A 137 26.42 -7.89 9.33
C LYS A 137 27.78 -8.47 9.72
N GLU A 138 28.48 -9.08 8.77
CA GLU A 138 29.75 -9.77 9.00
C GLU A 138 30.91 -8.81 9.25
N ALA A 139 30.88 -7.62 8.63
CA ALA A 139 31.93 -6.62 8.74
C ALA A 139 31.55 -5.40 9.59
N ASP A 140 30.30 -5.32 10.02
CA ASP A 140 29.76 -4.19 10.81
C ASP A 140 29.91 -2.83 10.10
N ILE A 141 29.60 -2.79 8.78
CA ILE A 141 29.69 -1.59 7.96
C ILE A 141 28.43 -1.36 7.13
N PRO A 142 28.03 -0.07 6.85
CA PRO A 142 26.98 0.25 5.89
C PRO A 142 27.45 -0.09 4.46
N LEU A 143 26.48 -0.38 3.57
CA LEU A 143 26.76 -0.57 2.15
C LEU A 143 27.23 0.74 1.49
N GLY A 144 26.65 1.87 1.93
CA GLY A 144 26.99 3.20 1.39
C GLY A 144 26.38 3.47 0.01
N ASP A 145 25.24 2.87 -0.28
CA ASP A 145 24.47 3.05 -1.51
C ASP A 145 23.64 4.34 -1.53
N GLU A 146 23.72 5.15 -0.47
CA GLU A 146 23.04 6.43 -0.30
C GLU A 146 21.52 6.36 -0.38
N THR A 147 20.95 5.16 -0.10
CA THR A 147 19.49 4.98 -0.03
C THR A 147 18.99 4.83 1.40
N GLN A 148 17.84 5.44 1.72
CA GLN A 148 17.18 5.26 3.01
C GLN A 148 15.69 4.95 2.83
N LYS A 149 15.18 4.03 3.64
CA LYS A 149 13.76 3.71 3.72
C LYS A 149 13.28 4.12 5.11
N ILE A 150 12.41 5.13 5.16
CA ILE A 150 11.96 5.76 6.41
C ILE A 150 10.47 5.52 6.58
N PHE A 151 10.10 4.99 7.74
CA PHE A 151 8.70 4.78 8.09
C PHE A 151 8.41 5.59 9.35
N PHE A 152 7.49 6.51 9.25
CA PHE A 152 6.94 7.25 10.37
C PHE A 152 5.66 6.57 10.86
N ASN A 153 5.55 6.40 12.16
CA ASN A 153 4.34 5.95 12.84
C ASN A 153 3.77 7.13 13.63
N THR A 154 2.68 7.72 13.17
CA THR A 154 2.07 8.87 13.83
C THR A 154 1.49 8.53 15.20
N ASN A 155 1.39 7.24 15.57
CA ASN A 155 0.94 6.73 16.86
C ASN A 155 2.09 6.14 17.71
N GLY A 156 3.34 6.43 17.34
CA GLY A 156 4.51 6.00 18.10
C GLY A 156 4.53 6.58 19.53
N THR A 157 5.19 5.88 20.44
CA THR A 157 5.21 6.20 21.88
C THR A 157 6.58 6.59 22.40
N ASP A 158 7.65 6.40 21.62
CA ASP A 158 9.04 6.76 21.98
C ASP A 158 9.37 8.22 21.58
N THR A 159 8.59 9.14 22.08
CA THR A 159 8.62 10.56 21.70
C THR A 159 9.93 11.27 22.04
N GLU A 160 10.73 10.73 22.95
CA GLU A 160 12.06 11.24 23.32
C GLU A 160 13.13 11.05 22.22
N ASN A 161 12.87 10.18 21.26
CA ASN A 161 13.82 9.84 20.19
C ASN A 161 13.56 10.60 18.86
N VAL A 162 12.64 11.54 18.87
CA VAL A 162 12.27 12.35 17.69
C VAL A 162 12.19 13.82 18.05
N THR A 163 12.25 14.69 17.03
CA THR A 163 12.18 16.14 17.25
C THR A 163 10.76 16.56 17.67
N PRO A 164 10.63 17.65 18.46
CA PRO A 164 9.32 18.22 18.76
C PRO A 164 8.53 18.61 17.50
N GLU A 165 9.20 19.14 16.48
CA GLU A 165 8.59 19.53 15.20
C GLU A 165 7.95 18.34 14.49
N LEU A 166 8.57 17.14 14.56
CA LEU A 166 7.98 15.93 14.00
C LEU A 166 6.73 15.51 14.77
N LEU A 167 6.72 15.62 16.09
CA LEU A 167 5.53 15.35 16.90
C LEU A 167 4.40 16.35 16.60
N HIS A 168 4.71 17.63 16.42
CA HIS A 168 3.74 18.65 16.00
C HIS A 168 3.14 18.30 14.63
N LEU A 169 3.98 17.85 13.69
CA LEU A 169 3.50 17.39 12.39
C LEU A 169 2.56 16.17 12.54
N PHE A 170 2.91 15.18 13.35
CA PHE A 170 2.05 14.02 13.59
C PHE A 170 0.71 14.39 14.21
N GLU A 171 0.70 15.32 15.16
CA GLU A 171 -0.54 15.82 15.75
C GLU A 171 -1.39 16.54 14.70
N TYR A 172 -0.77 17.40 13.89
CA TYR A 172 -1.46 18.13 12.84
C TYR A 172 -1.98 17.21 11.72
N LEU A 173 -1.23 16.19 11.32
CA LEU A 173 -1.68 15.19 10.34
C LEU A 173 -2.99 14.52 10.79
N LYS A 174 -3.05 14.11 12.06
CA LYS A 174 -4.22 13.43 12.63
C LYS A 174 -5.41 14.36 12.86
N GLN A 175 -5.16 15.63 13.12
CA GLN A 175 -6.19 16.62 13.40
C GLN A 175 -5.81 17.97 12.78
N SER A 176 -6.21 18.15 11.50
CA SER A 176 -5.85 19.34 10.70
C SER A 176 -6.78 20.52 10.97
N THR A 177 -6.77 21.01 12.22
CA THR A 177 -7.58 22.14 12.69
C THR A 177 -6.72 23.36 13.02
N GLU A 178 -7.34 24.55 13.03
CA GLU A 178 -6.71 25.80 13.43
C GLU A 178 -6.15 25.70 14.86
N GLU A 179 -6.91 25.09 15.78
CA GLU A 179 -6.50 24.92 17.17
C GLU A 179 -5.18 24.18 17.30
N VAL A 180 -5.02 23.06 16.59
CA VAL A 180 -3.79 22.26 16.60
C VAL A 180 -2.66 23.02 15.92
N ALA A 181 -2.92 23.67 14.80
CA ALA A 181 -1.90 24.41 14.05
C ALA A 181 -1.23 25.53 14.87
N VAL A 182 -2.01 26.25 15.69
CA VAL A 182 -1.49 27.38 16.49
C VAL A 182 -0.91 26.95 17.84
N ARG A 183 -1.18 25.74 18.29
CA ARG A 183 -0.84 25.25 19.65
C ARG A 183 0.64 25.38 19.99
N HIS A 184 1.49 25.02 19.07
CA HIS A 184 2.95 24.97 19.26
C HIS A 184 3.69 26.17 18.64
N GLN A 185 2.97 27.09 17.99
CA GLN A 185 3.54 28.26 17.29
C GLN A 185 4.65 27.89 16.29
N ASP A 186 4.53 26.71 15.68
CA ASP A 186 5.46 26.21 14.68
C ASP A 186 5.15 26.85 13.33
N GLU A 187 6.07 27.67 12.81
CA GLU A 187 5.87 28.41 11.56
C GLU A 187 5.64 27.50 10.35
N LYS A 188 6.29 26.33 10.30
CA LYS A 188 6.11 25.36 9.20
C LYS A 188 4.72 24.74 9.26
N ILE A 189 4.25 24.37 10.44
CA ILE A 189 2.90 23.82 10.62
C ILE A 189 1.83 24.87 10.30
N LEU A 190 2.04 26.12 10.69
CA LEU A 190 1.13 27.21 10.33
C LEU A 190 1.02 27.39 8.81
N LYS A 191 2.12 27.33 8.08
CA LYS A 191 2.12 27.41 6.60
C LYS A 191 1.41 26.21 5.98
N ILE A 192 1.65 24.99 6.48
CA ILE A 192 0.95 23.78 6.06
C ILE A 192 -0.56 23.96 6.29
N HIS A 193 -0.96 24.48 7.44
CA HIS A 193 -2.36 24.72 7.77
C HIS A 193 -3.04 25.73 6.81
N GLU A 194 -2.42 26.85 6.54
CA GLU A 194 -2.96 27.83 5.59
C GLU A 194 -3.14 27.24 4.20
N ARG A 195 -2.21 26.40 3.74
CA ARG A 195 -2.35 25.68 2.48
C ARG A 195 -3.52 24.69 2.51
N VAL A 196 -3.65 23.92 3.56
CA VAL A 196 -4.79 22.97 3.74
C VAL A 196 -6.13 23.70 3.76
N LYS A 197 -6.22 24.84 4.45
CA LYS A 197 -7.41 25.71 4.42
C LYS A 197 -7.76 26.19 3.02
N TYR A 198 -6.75 26.59 2.26
CA TYR A 198 -6.94 27.02 0.87
C TYR A 198 -7.48 25.86 0.02
N LEU A 199 -6.85 24.67 0.09
CA LEU A 199 -7.25 23.49 -0.68
C LEU A 199 -8.68 23.02 -0.34
N LYS A 200 -9.06 23.06 0.93
CA LYS A 200 -10.42 22.69 1.36
C LYS A 200 -11.53 23.62 0.82
N ARG A 201 -11.18 24.79 0.29
CA ARG A 201 -12.10 25.74 -0.38
C ARG A 201 -12.10 25.59 -1.90
N ASP A 202 -11.20 24.78 -2.45
CA ASP A 202 -11.11 24.57 -3.90
C ASP A 202 -12.18 23.56 -4.35
N ARG A 203 -13.18 24.08 -5.08
CA ARG A 203 -14.31 23.27 -5.60
C ARG A 203 -13.88 22.23 -6.63
N LYS A 204 -12.79 22.50 -7.39
CA LYS A 204 -12.30 21.53 -8.36
C LYS A 204 -11.63 20.35 -7.67
N LEU A 205 -10.86 20.64 -6.61
CA LEU A 205 -10.25 19.59 -5.79
C LEU A 205 -11.30 18.76 -5.07
N GLU A 206 -12.32 19.40 -4.50
CA GLU A 206 -13.46 18.70 -3.89
C GLU A 206 -14.19 17.80 -4.88
N ALA A 207 -14.49 18.31 -6.10
CA ALA A 207 -15.13 17.50 -7.14
C ALA A 207 -14.26 16.32 -7.56
N GLY A 208 -12.95 16.50 -7.70
CA GLY A 208 -11.99 15.42 -7.98
C GLY A 208 -11.99 14.35 -6.90
N TYR A 209 -12.01 14.77 -5.61
CA TYR A 209 -12.12 13.85 -4.47
C TYR A 209 -13.41 13.01 -4.53
N MET A 210 -14.55 13.65 -4.76
CA MET A 210 -15.85 12.95 -4.84
C MET A 210 -15.88 11.92 -5.97
N THR A 211 -15.34 12.29 -7.15
CA THR A 211 -15.26 11.37 -8.30
C THR A 211 -14.36 10.17 -7.98
N MET A 212 -13.24 10.39 -7.32
CA MET A 212 -12.34 9.33 -6.89
C MET A 212 -12.99 8.41 -5.85
N GLU A 213 -13.66 8.95 -4.85
CA GLU A 213 -14.38 8.18 -3.83
C GLU A 213 -15.46 7.29 -4.47
N GLU A 214 -16.22 7.83 -5.43
CA GLU A 214 -17.20 7.08 -6.19
C GLU A 214 -16.57 5.93 -6.97
N TYR A 215 -15.46 6.20 -7.66
CA TYR A 215 -14.71 5.18 -8.39
C TYR A 215 -14.18 4.07 -7.46
N ILE A 216 -13.58 4.44 -6.32
CA ILE A 216 -13.09 3.47 -5.33
C ILE A 216 -14.25 2.60 -4.82
N TYR A 217 -15.39 3.19 -4.54
CA TYR A 217 -16.57 2.46 -4.10
C TYR A 217 -17.06 1.45 -5.15
N GLN A 218 -17.22 1.88 -6.41
CA GLN A 218 -17.64 1.02 -7.51
C GLN A 218 -16.65 -0.13 -7.75
N GLU A 219 -15.34 0.14 -7.69
CA GLU A 219 -14.32 -0.89 -7.85
C GLU A 219 -14.30 -1.89 -6.69
N ALA A 220 -14.51 -1.42 -5.46
CA ALA A 220 -14.64 -2.30 -4.29
C ALA A 220 -15.86 -3.22 -4.41
N GLU A 221 -17.00 -2.69 -4.85
CA GLU A 221 -18.22 -3.46 -5.10
C GLU A 221 -18.02 -4.51 -6.20
N ARG A 222 -17.40 -4.12 -7.31
CA ARG A 222 -17.04 -5.03 -8.40
C ARG A 222 -16.15 -6.17 -7.94
N ARG A 223 -15.11 -5.88 -7.14
CA ARG A 223 -14.20 -6.89 -6.60
C ARG A 223 -14.89 -7.81 -5.61
N ALA A 224 -15.72 -7.28 -4.74
CA ALA A 224 -16.50 -8.06 -3.77
C ALA A 224 -17.42 -9.05 -4.51
N LYS A 225 -18.06 -8.63 -5.61
CA LYS A 225 -18.87 -9.49 -6.44
C LYS A 225 -18.08 -10.62 -7.09
N LEU A 226 -16.94 -10.30 -7.71
CA LEU A 226 -16.06 -11.32 -8.32
C LEU A 226 -15.54 -12.33 -7.29
N MET A 227 -15.17 -11.85 -6.10
CA MET A 227 -14.76 -12.74 -5.00
C MET A 227 -15.90 -13.65 -4.55
N ALA A 228 -17.11 -13.12 -4.41
CA ALA A 228 -18.27 -13.90 -4.02
C ALA A 228 -18.62 -14.98 -5.05
N GLU A 229 -18.54 -14.65 -6.35
CA GLU A 229 -18.73 -15.59 -7.45
C GLU A 229 -17.68 -16.71 -7.42
N SER A 230 -16.40 -16.37 -7.32
CA SER A 230 -15.30 -17.34 -7.21
C SER A 230 -15.40 -18.22 -5.97
N MET A 231 -15.80 -17.66 -4.83
CA MET A 231 -16.05 -18.46 -3.62
C MET A 231 -17.25 -19.41 -3.78
N ALA A 232 -18.32 -18.97 -4.43
CA ALA A 232 -19.49 -19.79 -4.68
C ALA A 232 -19.14 -20.97 -5.61
N GLU A 233 -18.38 -20.75 -6.67
CA GLU A 233 -17.87 -21.78 -7.57
C GLU A 233 -16.98 -22.79 -6.82
N SER A 234 -16.02 -22.31 -6.03
CA SER A 234 -15.15 -23.17 -5.23
C SER A 234 -15.93 -24.00 -4.19
N MET A 235 -16.94 -23.42 -3.55
CA MET A 235 -17.80 -24.13 -2.62
C MET A 235 -18.66 -25.19 -3.33
N ALA A 236 -19.17 -24.90 -4.53
CA ALA A 236 -19.93 -25.83 -5.33
C ALA A 236 -19.06 -27.04 -5.74
N ALA A 237 -17.85 -26.78 -6.26
CA ALA A 237 -16.86 -27.80 -6.60
C ALA A 237 -16.51 -28.68 -5.40
N SER A 238 -16.23 -28.06 -4.24
CA SER A 238 -15.92 -28.78 -3.00
C SER A 238 -17.08 -29.70 -2.54
N ARG A 239 -18.34 -29.24 -2.67
CA ARG A 239 -19.51 -30.04 -2.34
C ARG A 239 -19.66 -31.26 -3.27
N VAL A 240 -19.44 -31.08 -4.58
CA VAL A 240 -19.46 -32.20 -5.54
C VAL A 240 -18.34 -33.16 -5.24
N ALA A 241 -17.12 -32.69 -4.97
CA ALA A 241 -15.99 -33.55 -4.59
C ALA A 241 -16.31 -34.39 -3.32
N GLN A 242 -16.92 -33.78 -2.30
CA GLN A 242 -17.36 -34.49 -1.09
C GLN A 242 -18.40 -35.58 -1.39
N ASN A 243 -19.36 -35.31 -2.28
CA ASN A 243 -20.35 -36.32 -2.69
C ASN A 243 -19.68 -37.48 -3.43
N ILE A 244 -18.67 -37.22 -4.31
CA ILE A 244 -17.92 -38.24 -4.97
C ILE A 244 -17.19 -39.12 -3.95
N LEU A 245 -16.50 -38.50 -2.98
CA LEU A 245 -15.79 -39.23 -1.93
C LEU A 245 -16.73 -40.10 -1.10
N ALA A 246 -17.89 -39.58 -0.71
CA ALA A 246 -18.87 -40.34 0.05
C ALA A 246 -19.38 -41.56 -0.71
N LEU A 247 -19.71 -41.44 -2.02
CA LEU A 247 -20.13 -42.57 -2.85
C LEU A 247 -19.04 -43.62 -2.98
N LEU A 248 -17.78 -43.23 -3.07
CA LEU A 248 -16.66 -44.18 -3.21
C LEU A 248 -16.29 -44.83 -1.87
N GLU A 249 -16.48 -44.16 -0.75
CA GLU A 249 -16.29 -44.73 0.60
C GLU A 249 -17.27 -45.88 0.88
N ASP A 250 -18.46 -45.84 0.30
CA ASP A 250 -19.42 -46.95 0.37
C ASP A 250 -18.94 -48.22 -0.37
N LEU A 251 -18.02 -48.08 -1.36
CA LEU A 251 -17.44 -49.18 -2.10
C LEU A 251 -16.17 -49.77 -1.44
N GLY A 252 -15.57 -49.08 -0.48
CA GLY A 252 -14.38 -49.52 0.23
C GLY A 252 -13.39 -48.44 0.61
N THR A 253 -12.14 -48.84 0.92
CA THR A 253 -11.10 -47.90 1.33
C THR A 253 -10.47 -47.22 0.12
N LEU A 254 -10.67 -45.88 -0.01
CA LEU A 254 -10.13 -45.10 -1.11
C LEU A 254 -8.64 -44.73 -0.85
N PRO A 255 -7.72 -44.92 -1.83
CA PRO A 255 -6.33 -44.48 -1.71
C PRO A 255 -6.20 -42.96 -1.51
N ASP A 256 -5.27 -42.53 -0.65
CA ASP A 256 -5.08 -41.12 -0.32
C ASP A 256 -4.79 -40.24 -1.54
N GLN A 257 -4.02 -40.74 -2.51
CA GLN A 257 -3.72 -40.01 -3.74
C GLN A 257 -5.01 -39.70 -4.55
N THR A 258 -5.97 -40.65 -4.58
CA THR A 258 -7.25 -40.45 -5.25
C THR A 258 -8.13 -39.44 -4.50
N LYS A 259 -8.15 -39.54 -3.16
CA LYS A 259 -8.86 -38.55 -2.31
C LYS A 259 -8.35 -37.13 -2.58
N GLU A 260 -7.01 -36.94 -2.55
CA GLU A 260 -6.40 -35.64 -2.82
C GLU A 260 -6.71 -35.11 -4.22
N ARG A 261 -6.68 -35.96 -5.23
CA ARG A 261 -6.98 -35.58 -6.61
C ARG A 261 -8.42 -35.10 -6.75
N ILE A 262 -9.38 -35.83 -6.17
CA ILE A 262 -10.80 -35.43 -6.17
C ILE A 262 -11.00 -34.11 -5.39
N ALA A 263 -10.38 -33.96 -4.21
CA ALA A 263 -10.53 -32.80 -3.36
C ALA A 263 -9.92 -31.52 -3.96
N LYS A 264 -8.90 -31.63 -4.82
CA LYS A 264 -8.22 -30.49 -5.48
C LYS A 264 -8.85 -30.09 -6.81
N GLU A 265 -9.73 -30.92 -7.37
CA GLU A 265 -10.36 -30.63 -8.66
C GLU A 265 -11.34 -29.45 -8.52
N GLN A 266 -11.25 -28.50 -9.45
CA GLN A 266 -12.11 -27.31 -9.49
C GLN A 266 -12.95 -27.25 -10.79
N ASN A 267 -12.63 -28.08 -11.77
CA ASN A 267 -13.35 -28.07 -13.03
C ASN A 267 -14.71 -28.77 -12.87
N GLU A 268 -15.78 -28.01 -13.10
CA GLU A 268 -17.16 -28.46 -12.89
C GLU A 268 -17.56 -29.62 -13.80
N ASP A 269 -17.08 -29.62 -15.06
CA ASP A 269 -17.35 -30.70 -16.03
C ASP A 269 -16.65 -32.01 -15.62
N VAL A 270 -15.40 -31.91 -15.13
CA VAL A 270 -14.64 -33.04 -14.62
C VAL A 270 -15.31 -33.64 -13.39
N LEU A 271 -15.65 -32.77 -12.41
CA LEU A 271 -16.35 -33.20 -11.19
C LEU A 271 -17.72 -33.85 -11.50
N SER A 272 -18.47 -33.26 -12.44
CA SER A 272 -19.77 -33.80 -12.88
C SER A 272 -19.59 -35.19 -13.55
N ALA A 273 -18.55 -35.37 -14.38
CA ALA A 273 -18.23 -36.65 -14.98
C ALA A 273 -17.85 -37.68 -13.91
N TRP A 274 -16.98 -37.31 -12.96
CA TRP A 274 -16.57 -38.19 -11.87
C TRP A 274 -17.71 -38.54 -10.92
N LEU A 275 -18.63 -37.64 -10.65
CA LEU A 275 -19.82 -37.91 -9.85
C LEU A 275 -20.70 -38.98 -10.50
N LYS A 276 -20.95 -38.86 -11.83
CA LYS A 276 -21.70 -39.88 -12.60
C LYS A 276 -20.98 -41.22 -12.64
N LEU A 277 -19.65 -41.20 -12.72
CA LEU A 277 -18.82 -42.39 -12.70
C LEU A 277 -18.86 -43.07 -11.32
N ALA A 278 -18.68 -42.35 -10.25
CA ALA A 278 -18.75 -42.82 -8.86
C ALA A 278 -20.12 -43.46 -8.54
N ALA A 279 -21.20 -42.83 -9.00
CA ALA A 279 -22.56 -43.37 -8.80
C ALA A 279 -22.87 -44.66 -9.57
N ARG A 280 -22.00 -45.09 -10.50
CA ARG A 280 -22.20 -46.28 -11.36
C ARG A 280 -21.08 -47.33 -11.22
N ALA A 281 -20.03 -47.01 -10.51
CA ALA A 281 -18.91 -47.91 -10.31
C ALA A 281 -19.27 -49.03 -9.35
N ASP A 282 -18.89 -50.27 -9.69
CA ASP A 282 -19.04 -51.43 -8.81
C ASP A 282 -17.81 -51.62 -7.89
N SER A 283 -16.70 -50.93 -8.17
CA SER A 283 -15.48 -50.94 -7.34
C SER A 283 -14.65 -49.68 -7.49
N ILE A 284 -13.74 -49.45 -6.54
CA ILE A 284 -12.80 -48.32 -6.55
C ILE A 284 -11.84 -48.40 -7.74
N GLU A 285 -11.38 -49.60 -8.09
CA GLU A 285 -10.48 -49.88 -9.23
C GLU A 285 -11.16 -49.52 -10.56
N GLU A 286 -12.45 -49.79 -10.70
CA GLU A 286 -13.22 -49.43 -11.88
C GLU A 286 -13.29 -47.89 -12.01
N PHE A 287 -13.60 -47.21 -10.93
CA PHE A 287 -13.62 -45.72 -10.90
C PHE A 287 -12.26 -45.17 -11.30
N GLN A 288 -11.17 -45.65 -10.67
CA GLN A 288 -9.81 -45.16 -10.94
C GLN A 288 -9.36 -45.39 -12.40
N SER A 289 -9.79 -46.47 -13.00
CA SER A 289 -9.42 -46.78 -14.39
C SER A 289 -10.08 -45.86 -15.43
N LYS A 290 -11.17 -45.20 -15.06
CA LYS A 290 -11.98 -44.30 -15.92
C LYS A 290 -11.92 -42.82 -15.52
N MET A 291 -11.26 -42.48 -14.40
CA MET A 291 -11.05 -41.15 -13.85
C MET A 291 -9.93 -40.36 -14.62
#